data_2d9a753b3d7b6927499e8fb196e48e9d
#
_entry.id   2d9a753b3d7b6927499e8fb196e48e9d
#
_cell.length_a   1.000
_cell.length_b   1.000
_cell.length_c   1.000
_cell.angle_alpha   90.00
_cell.angle_beta   90.00
_cell.angle_gamma   90.00
#
_symmetry.space_group_name_H-M   'P 1'
#
loop_
_entity.id
_entity.type
_entity.pdbx_description
1 polymer ?
#
loop_
_entity_poly.entity_id
_entity_poly.type
_entity_poly.pdbx_seq_one_letter_code
_entity_poly.pdbx_strand_id
1 'polypeptide(L)'
;QNTLGPICANYIKAVYGSECFTCGKRCEGRDRQAGHFIPRTYSPVKYNEDNVRVQCSRCNEFYAGKPVEYERKLRLQIGDEAVENLKRESTKAWKWERQWLIDKILYYRQALKEREEAA
;
A
#
# COMPACT_ATOMS: atom_id res chain seq x y z
N GLN A 1 -13.74 7.59 -0.19
CA GLN A 1 -12.54 7.15 0.54
C GLN A 1 -12.83 6.07 1.57
N ASN A 2 -13.99 6.12 2.23
CA ASN A 2 -14.33 5.15 3.28
C ASN A 2 -14.37 3.70 2.78
N THR A 3 -14.76 3.48 1.52
CA THR A 3 -14.77 2.15 0.91
C THR A 3 -13.40 1.80 0.31
N LEU A 4 -12.73 2.78 -0.26
CA LEU A 4 -11.48 2.57 -0.97
C LEU A 4 -10.34 2.16 -0.02
N GLY A 5 -10.25 2.76 1.16
CA GLY A 5 -9.21 2.40 2.13
C GLY A 5 -9.21 0.91 2.47
N PRO A 6 -10.33 0.37 2.99
CA PRO A 6 -10.41 -1.07 3.32
C PRO A 6 -10.18 -1.99 2.13
N ILE A 7 -10.71 -1.69 0.94
CA ILE A 7 -10.56 -2.58 -0.20
C ILE A 7 -9.13 -2.57 -0.73
N CYS A 8 -8.47 -1.42 -0.72
CA CYS A 8 -7.04 -1.32 -1.06
C CYS A 8 -6.20 -2.16 -0.09
N ALA A 9 -6.44 -2.01 1.22
CA ALA A 9 -5.74 -2.78 2.25
C ALA A 9 -5.97 -4.29 2.06
N ASN A 10 -7.18 -4.71 1.77
CA ASN A 10 -7.49 -6.12 1.53
C ASN A 10 -6.75 -6.66 0.31
N TYR A 11 -6.68 -5.87 -0.76
CA TYR A 11 -5.93 -6.24 -1.95
C TYR A 11 -4.43 -6.42 -1.63
N ILE A 12 -3.83 -5.48 -0.93
CA ILE A 12 -2.41 -5.54 -0.53
C ILE A 12 -2.14 -6.80 0.31
N LYS A 13 -3.02 -7.10 1.27
CA LYS A 13 -2.89 -8.30 2.10
C LYS A 13 -3.02 -9.59 1.27
N ALA A 14 -3.90 -9.60 0.30
CA ALA A 14 -4.07 -10.75 -0.60
C ALA A 14 -2.82 -10.99 -1.46
N VAL A 15 -2.18 -9.92 -1.93
CA VAL A 15 -0.98 -10.02 -2.78
C VAL A 15 0.25 -10.40 -1.97
N TYR A 16 0.47 -9.77 -0.82
CA TYR A 16 1.74 -9.87 -0.08
C TYR A 16 1.72 -10.79 1.13
N GLY A 17 0.55 -11.31 1.48
CA GLY A 17 0.44 -12.34 2.52
C GLY A 17 0.65 -11.82 3.94
N SER A 18 1.37 -12.59 4.74
CA SER A 18 1.48 -12.39 6.20
C SER A 18 2.89 -12.06 6.67
N GLU A 19 3.81 -11.74 5.78
CA GLU A 19 5.17 -11.36 6.15
C GLU A 19 5.32 -9.84 6.16
N CYS A 20 5.82 -9.29 7.27
CA CYS A 20 6.08 -7.86 7.36
C CYS A 20 7.16 -7.46 6.35
N PHE A 21 6.85 -6.49 5.52
CA PHE A 21 7.76 -6.04 4.46
C PHE A 21 9.09 -5.50 4.99
N THR A 22 9.07 -4.84 6.13
CA THR A 22 10.27 -4.17 6.66
C THR A 22 11.09 -5.00 7.64
N CYS A 23 10.48 -5.88 8.44
CA CYS A 23 11.24 -6.68 9.41
C CYS A 23 11.21 -8.19 9.12
N GLY A 24 10.37 -8.65 8.21
CA GLY A 24 10.29 -10.06 7.84
C GLY A 24 9.50 -10.94 8.79
N LYS A 25 9.02 -10.39 9.90
CA LYS A 25 8.22 -11.13 10.89
C LYS A 25 6.88 -11.56 10.30
N ARG A 26 6.42 -12.76 10.65
CA ARG A 26 5.05 -13.15 10.34
C ARG A 26 4.07 -12.35 11.20
N CYS A 27 3.02 -11.82 10.58
CA CYS A 27 2.00 -11.04 11.29
C CYS A 27 0.60 -11.47 10.84
N GLU A 28 -0.33 -11.49 11.81
CA GLU A 28 -1.70 -11.94 11.63
C GLU A 28 -2.68 -11.02 12.34
N GLY A 29 -3.93 -11.03 11.92
CA GLY A 29 -4.99 -10.26 12.56
C GLY A 29 -4.68 -8.76 12.61
N ARG A 30 -4.81 -8.16 13.78
CA ARG A 30 -4.56 -6.72 13.99
C ARG A 30 -3.10 -6.33 13.80
N ASP A 31 -2.17 -7.28 13.95
CA ASP A 31 -0.74 -7.06 13.73
C ASP A 31 -0.41 -6.97 12.24
N ARG A 32 -1.30 -7.44 11.38
CA ARG A 32 -1.12 -7.44 9.91
C ARG A 32 -1.80 -6.22 9.33
N GLN A 33 -1.01 -5.20 8.99
CA GLN A 33 -1.52 -3.91 8.58
C GLN A 33 -1.04 -3.53 7.18
N ALA A 34 -1.77 -2.63 6.52
CA ALA A 34 -1.35 -2.03 5.26
C ALA A 34 -0.53 -0.78 5.59
N GLY A 35 0.79 -0.87 5.44
CA GLY A 35 1.71 0.21 5.74
C GLY A 35 2.10 0.99 4.49
N HIS A 36 2.12 2.32 4.59
CA HIS A 36 2.47 3.21 3.47
C HIS A 36 3.94 3.60 3.52
N PHE A 37 4.61 3.55 2.36
CA PHE A 37 5.96 4.08 2.23
C PHE A 37 5.95 5.61 2.35
N ILE A 38 5.18 6.28 1.48
CA ILE A 38 4.93 7.71 1.60
C ILE A 38 3.64 7.87 2.40
N PRO A 39 3.64 8.69 3.48
CA PRO A 39 2.50 8.76 4.40
C PRO A 39 1.16 9.06 3.74
N ARG A 40 0.09 8.58 4.36
CA ARG A 40 -1.29 8.73 3.87
C ARG A 40 -1.73 10.18 3.67
N THR A 41 -1.06 11.14 4.28
CA THR A 41 -1.33 12.56 4.10
C THR A 41 -0.97 13.05 2.70
N TYR A 42 -0.14 12.31 1.97
CA TYR A 42 0.21 12.62 0.59
C TYR A 42 -0.79 11.95 -0.36
N SER A 43 -1.91 12.63 -0.55
CA SER A 43 -3.09 12.11 -1.25
C SER A 43 -2.86 11.47 -2.63
N PRO A 44 -2.01 12.03 -3.52
CA PRO A 44 -1.84 11.43 -4.85
C PRO A 44 -1.41 9.97 -4.85
N VAL A 45 -0.68 9.51 -3.83
CA VAL A 45 -0.15 8.14 -3.77
C VAL A 45 -0.78 7.29 -2.66
N LYS A 46 -1.77 7.84 -1.95
CA LYS A 46 -2.40 7.14 -0.81
C LYS A 46 -2.94 5.77 -1.16
N TYR A 47 -3.50 5.62 -2.35
CA TYR A 47 -4.10 4.36 -2.82
C TYR A 47 -3.34 3.75 -4.00
N ASN A 48 -2.11 4.17 -4.21
CA ASN A 48 -1.24 3.59 -5.21
C ASN A 48 -0.66 2.29 -4.66
N GLU A 49 -0.90 1.16 -5.35
CA GLU A 49 -0.47 -0.15 -4.86
C GLU A 49 1.05 -0.26 -4.67
N ASP A 50 1.85 0.50 -5.42
CA ASP A 50 3.30 0.52 -5.25
C ASP A 50 3.73 1.18 -3.94
N ASN A 51 2.85 1.98 -3.34
CA ASN A 51 3.13 2.71 -2.10
C ASN A 51 2.70 1.97 -0.83
N VAL A 52 2.11 0.79 -0.96
CA VAL A 52 1.50 0.10 0.18
C VAL A 52 1.97 -1.35 0.24
N ARG A 53 2.41 -1.80 1.42
CA ARG A 53 2.84 -3.17 1.68
C ARG A 53 2.33 -3.64 3.03
N VAL A 54 2.34 -4.94 3.26
CA VAL A 54 2.02 -5.48 4.58
C VAL A 54 3.13 -5.14 5.56
N GLN A 55 2.76 -4.59 6.71
CA GLN A 55 3.68 -4.36 7.82
C GLN A 55 3.06 -4.82 9.14
N CYS A 56 3.89 -5.28 10.06
CA CYS A 56 3.44 -5.54 11.42
C CYS A 56 3.16 -4.22 12.13
N SER A 57 2.34 -4.26 13.18
CA SER A 57 1.98 -3.05 13.94
C SER A 57 3.19 -2.34 14.50
N ARG A 58 4.20 -3.09 14.94
CA ARG A 58 5.43 -2.51 15.48
C ARG A 58 6.15 -1.64 14.46
N CYS A 59 6.36 -2.15 13.24
CA CYS A 59 6.99 -1.39 12.18
C CYS A 59 6.12 -0.22 11.72
N ASN A 60 4.83 -0.48 11.50
CA ASN A 60 3.92 0.52 10.94
C ASN A 60 3.59 1.64 11.92
N GLU A 61 3.33 1.30 13.18
CA GLU A 61 2.89 2.28 14.19
C GLU A 61 4.02 2.74 15.09
N PHE A 62 4.71 1.82 15.76
CA PHE A 62 5.73 2.15 16.75
C PHE A 62 6.97 2.77 16.10
N TYR A 63 7.41 2.24 14.97
CA TYR A 63 8.58 2.75 14.24
C TYR A 63 8.21 3.65 13.07
N ALA A 64 7.01 4.21 13.08
CA ALA A 64 6.54 5.19 12.07
C ALA A 64 6.72 4.72 10.63
N GLY A 65 6.51 3.41 10.36
CA GLY A 65 6.62 2.84 9.02
C GLY A 65 8.01 2.41 8.61
N LYS A 66 9.05 2.66 9.42
CA LYS A 66 10.45 2.36 9.10
C LYS A 66 10.85 2.84 7.70
N PRO A 67 10.81 4.13 7.43
CA PRO A 67 10.93 4.65 6.06
C PRO A 67 12.25 4.32 5.36
N VAL A 68 13.37 4.30 6.06
CA VAL A 68 14.67 3.99 5.45
C VAL A 68 14.72 2.53 4.98
N GLU A 69 14.33 1.60 5.83
CA GLU A 69 14.29 0.17 5.51
C GLU A 69 13.25 -0.12 4.44
N TYR A 70 12.09 0.55 4.53
CA TYR A 70 11.02 0.43 3.55
C TYR A 70 11.51 0.84 2.16
N GLU A 71 12.14 2.00 2.05
CA GLU A 71 12.64 2.49 0.76
C GLU A 71 13.69 1.54 0.18
N ARG A 72 14.62 1.06 0.99
CA ARG A 72 15.67 0.15 0.55
C ARG A 72 15.06 -1.12 -0.07
N LYS A 73 14.12 -1.74 0.63
CA LYS A 73 13.44 -2.96 0.14
C LYS A 73 12.55 -2.70 -1.05
N LEU A 74 11.85 -1.57 -1.06
CA LEU A 74 10.97 -1.21 -2.16
C LEU A 74 11.76 -1.00 -3.46
N ARG A 75 12.92 -0.35 -3.38
CA ARG A 75 13.81 -0.18 -4.54
C ARG A 75 14.28 -1.52 -5.10
N LEU A 76 14.55 -2.49 -4.23
CA LEU A 76 14.91 -3.84 -4.68
C LEU A 76 13.75 -4.55 -5.36
N GLN A 77 12.53 -4.30 -4.92
CA GLN A 77 11.34 -5.01 -5.42
C GLN A 77 10.78 -4.41 -6.72
N ILE A 78 10.63 -3.08 -6.78
CA ILE A 78 9.98 -2.42 -7.92
C ILE A 78 10.94 -1.56 -8.76
N GLY A 79 12.18 -1.38 -8.30
CA GLY A 79 13.19 -0.60 -9.01
C GLY A 79 13.23 0.88 -8.60
N ASP A 80 14.37 1.51 -8.86
CA ASP A 80 14.59 2.90 -8.48
C ASP A 80 13.65 3.87 -9.20
N GLU A 81 13.39 3.63 -10.49
CA GLU A 81 12.51 4.50 -11.29
C GLU A 81 11.10 4.56 -10.71
N ALA A 82 10.54 3.41 -10.34
CA ALA A 82 9.20 3.35 -9.76
C ALA A 82 9.13 4.08 -8.42
N VAL A 83 10.17 3.95 -7.58
CA VAL A 83 10.24 4.65 -6.29
C VAL A 83 10.33 6.17 -6.50
N GLU A 84 11.18 6.62 -7.43
CA GLU A 84 11.30 8.03 -7.74
C GLU A 84 9.99 8.59 -8.30
N ASN A 85 9.28 7.79 -9.10
CA ASN A 85 7.96 8.17 -9.61
C ASN A 85 6.94 8.39 -8.48
N LEU A 86 6.93 7.51 -7.48
CA LEU A 86 6.08 7.70 -6.29
C LEU A 86 6.38 9.03 -5.60
N LYS A 87 7.66 9.36 -5.44
CA LYS A 87 8.09 10.61 -4.81
C LYS A 87 7.63 11.83 -5.62
N ARG A 88 7.78 11.78 -6.94
CA ARG A 88 7.32 12.88 -7.82
C ARG A 88 5.81 13.06 -7.74
N GLU A 89 5.06 11.96 -7.82
CA GLU A 89 3.61 11.99 -7.79
C GLU A 89 3.06 12.49 -6.43
N SER A 90 3.76 12.17 -5.33
CA SER A 90 3.27 12.46 -3.98
C SER A 90 3.06 13.94 -3.69
N THR A 91 3.82 14.82 -4.34
CA THR A 91 3.80 16.26 -4.10
C THR A 91 2.93 17.04 -5.07
N LYS A 92 2.28 16.36 -6.01
CA LYS A 92 1.39 17.02 -6.97
C LYS A 92 0.11 17.51 -6.30
N ALA A 93 -0.46 18.58 -6.86
CA ALA A 93 -1.77 19.06 -6.43
C ALA A 93 -2.81 17.97 -6.61
N TRP A 94 -3.73 17.84 -5.65
CA TRP A 94 -4.68 16.74 -5.63
C TRP A 94 -6.07 17.22 -5.21
N LYS A 95 -7.06 16.67 -5.89
CA LYS A 95 -8.46 16.84 -5.53
C LYS A 95 -9.14 15.48 -5.62
N TRP A 96 -9.85 15.09 -4.58
CA TRP A 96 -10.62 13.85 -4.58
C TRP A 96 -11.83 14.00 -5.50
N GLU A 97 -11.81 13.30 -6.62
CA GLU A 97 -12.91 13.28 -7.57
C GLU A 97 -13.68 11.98 -7.46
N ARG A 98 -15.01 12.10 -7.49
CA ARG A 98 -15.90 10.93 -7.32
C ARG A 98 -15.62 9.83 -8.33
N GLN A 99 -15.46 10.19 -9.60
CA GLN A 99 -15.22 9.19 -10.65
C GLN A 99 -13.90 8.47 -10.45
N TRP A 100 -12.86 9.18 -10.05
CA TRP A 100 -11.57 8.57 -9.75
C TRP A 100 -11.69 7.55 -8.62
N LEU A 101 -12.43 7.90 -7.55
CA LEU A 101 -12.65 6.99 -6.42
C LEU A 101 -13.42 5.74 -6.84
N ILE A 102 -14.47 5.90 -7.65
CA ILE A 102 -15.26 4.78 -8.16
C ILE A 102 -14.38 3.85 -9.00
N ASP A 103 -13.59 4.41 -9.91
CA ASP A 103 -12.72 3.63 -10.80
C ASP A 103 -11.68 2.84 -10.00
N LYS A 104 -11.11 3.43 -8.95
CA LYS A 104 -10.16 2.74 -8.07
C LYS A 104 -10.80 1.61 -7.28
N ILE A 105 -12.00 1.83 -6.75
CA ILE A 105 -12.74 0.79 -6.05
C ILE A 105 -12.99 -0.39 -6.97
N LEU A 106 -13.45 -0.12 -8.20
CA LEU A 106 -13.70 -1.17 -9.19
C LEU A 106 -12.42 -1.91 -9.56
N TYR A 107 -11.32 -1.19 -9.72
CA TYR A 107 -10.01 -1.78 -10.00
C TYR A 107 -9.62 -2.80 -8.91
N TYR A 108 -9.66 -2.40 -7.64
CA TYR A 108 -9.28 -3.30 -6.55
C TYR A 108 -10.25 -4.45 -6.35
N ARG A 109 -11.56 -4.22 -6.54
CA ARG A 109 -12.54 -5.30 -6.49
C ARG A 109 -12.29 -6.35 -7.55
N GLN A 110 -12.03 -5.92 -8.78
CA GLN A 110 -11.76 -6.83 -9.88
C GLN A 110 -10.45 -7.60 -9.65
N ALA A 111 -9.41 -6.91 -9.20
CA ALA A 111 -8.12 -7.53 -8.91
C ALA A 111 -8.23 -8.59 -7.79
N LEU A 112 -9.00 -8.30 -6.73
CA LEU A 112 -9.28 -9.26 -5.67
C LEU A 112 -10.04 -10.48 -6.18
N LYS A 113 -11.07 -10.26 -7.00
CA LYS A 113 -11.86 -11.34 -7.60
C LYS A 113 -11.00 -12.26 -8.45
N GLU A 114 -10.14 -11.71 -9.29
CA GLU A 114 -9.23 -12.48 -10.12
C GLU A 114 -8.28 -13.33 -9.28
N ARG A 115 -7.79 -12.82 -8.17
CA ARG A 115 -6.94 -13.58 -7.26
C ARG A 115 -7.69 -14.72 -6.60
N GLU A 116 -8.93 -14.53 -6.19
CA GLU A 116 -9.77 -15.57 -5.62
C GLU A 116 -10.03 -16.68 -6.63
N GLU A 117 -10.31 -16.33 -7.89
CA GLU A 117 -10.56 -17.27 -8.96
C GLU A 117 -9.29 -18.07 -9.33
N ALA A 118 -8.11 -17.45 -9.19
CA ALA A 118 -6.83 -18.09 -9.49
C ALA A 118 -6.34 -19.01 -8.36
N ALA A 119 -6.87 -18.86 -7.17
CA ALA A 119 -6.51 -19.70 -6.01
C ALA A 119 -7.17 -21.12 -6.05
#